data_c0b30c56e178dd4b18f3c0fec738ed64
#
_entry.id   c0b30c56e178dd4b18f3c0fec738ed64
#
_cell.length_a   1.000
_cell.length_b   1.000
_cell.length_c   1.000
_cell.angle_alpha   90.00
_cell.angle_beta   90.00
_cell.angle_gamma   90.00
#
_symmetry.space_group_name_H-M   'P 1'
#
loop_
_entity.id
_entity.type
_entity.pdbx_description
1 polymer ?
#
loop_
_entity_poly.entity_id
_entity_poly.type
_entity_poly.pdbx_seq_one_letter_code
_entity_poly.pdbx_strand_id
1 'polypeptide(L)'
;LKIQKKPPEYSKQAVKFLNKQDISTKLRIKTSIEKIPDGDIIPYQANKKYSRLRVGDYRILFNWVSDEQIFIAVIDGRGQVYKKGV
;
A
#
# COMPACT_ATOMS: atom_id res chain seq x y z
N LEU A 1 14.29 -7.63 -13.55
CA LEU A 1 13.34 -8.27 -12.66
C LEU A 1 13.29 -7.52 -11.34
N LYS A 2 12.07 -7.12 -10.93
CA LYS A 2 11.89 -6.33 -9.72
C LYS A 2 11.53 -7.24 -8.56
N ILE A 3 12.39 -7.26 -7.56
CA ILE A 3 12.20 -8.05 -6.33
C ILE A 3 12.64 -7.20 -5.15
N GLN A 4 11.82 -7.12 -4.13
CA GLN A 4 12.17 -6.36 -2.93
C GLN A 4 13.36 -7.01 -2.21
N LYS A 5 14.47 -6.29 -2.12
CA LYS A 5 15.65 -6.67 -1.33
C LYS A 5 15.94 -5.66 -0.24
N LYS A 6 15.31 -4.49 -0.31
CA LYS A 6 15.44 -3.43 0.69
C LYS A 6 14.07 -3.20 1.31
N PRO A 7 14.01 -2.76 2.57
CA PRO A 7 12.72 -2.46 3.20
C PRO A 7 11.96 -1.39 2.42
N PRO A 8 10.64 -1.48 2.32
CA PRO A 8 9.84 -0.46 1.64
C PRO A 8 9.99 0.89 2.32
N GLU A 9 9.99 1.95 1.54
CA GLU A 9 9.88 3.30 2.07
C GLU A 9 8.42 3.70 2.14
N TYR A 10 8.05 4.44 3.16
CA TYR A 10 6.66 4.85 3.40
C TYR A 10 6.56 6.37 3.39
N SER A 11 5.56 6.90 2.70
CA SER A 11 5.24 8.33 2.77
C SER A 11 4.75 8.69 4.17
N LYS A 12 4.71 9.98 4.48
CA LYS A 12 4.15 10.45 5.75
C LYS A 12 2.69 10.01 5.92
N GLN A 13 1.92 10.08 4.85
CA GLN A 13 0.51 9.67 4.87
C GLN A 13 0.40 8.18 5.21
N ALA A 14 1.23 7.35 4.59
CA ALA A 14 1.21 5.91 4.82
C ALA A 14 1.58 5.57 6.27
N VAL A 15 2.59 6.23 6.82
CA VAL A 15 2.99 6.05 8.22
C VAL A 15 1.86 6.44 9.15
N LYS A 16 1.25 7.60 8.92
CA LYS A 16 0.13 8.07 9.75
C LYS A 16 -1.06 7.10 9.69
N PHE A 17 -1.35 6.61 8.49
CA PHE A 17 -2.45 5.65 8.32
C PHE A 17 -2.19 4.40 9.13
N LEU A 18 -1.00 3.82 9.02
CA LEU A 18 -0.65 2.60 9.74
C LEU A 18 -0.68 2.80 11.25
N ASN A 19 -0.24 3.95 11.73
CA ASN A 19 -0.19 4.22 13.16
C ASN A 19 -1.59 4.38 13.79
N LYS A 20 -2.60 4.61 12.98
CA LYS A 20 -3.99 4.68 13.46
C LYS A 20 -4.68 3.33 13.49
N GLN A 21 -4.04 2.29 12.95
CA GLN A 21 -4.65 0.97 12.89
C GLN A 21 -4.29 0.16 14.12
N ASP A 22 -5.12 -0.83 14.42
CA ASP A 22 -4.75 -1.79 15.47
C ASP A 22 -3.58 -2.65 14.99
N ILE A 23 -2.94 -3.36 15.91
CA ILE A 23 -1.75 -4.16 15.61
C ILE A 23 -2.03 -5.21 14.54
N SER A 24 -3.17 -5.86 14.63
CA SER A 24 -3.57 -6.92 13.70
C SER A 24 -3.71 -6.39 12.26
N THR A 25 -4.39 -5.26 12.08
CA THR A 25 -4.57 -4.63 10.77
C THR A 25 -3.25 -4.12 10.22
N LYS A 26 -2.47 -3.47 11.05
CA LYS A 26 -1.17 -2.93 10.66
C LYS A 26 -0.26 -4.06 10.17
N LEU A 27 -0.21 -5.16 10.89
CA LEU A 27 0.62 -6.31 10.52
C LEU A 27 0.15 -6.93 9.22
N ARG A 28 -1.16 -7.05 9.04
CA ARG A 28 -1.75 -7.60 7.81
C ARG A 28 -1.35 -6.77 6.59
N ILE A 29 -1.45 -5.45 6.69
CA ILE A 29 -1.10 -4.54 5.61
C ILE A 29 0.39 -4.65 5.30
N LYS A 30 1.23 -4.59 6.32
CA LYS A 30 2.69 -4.64 6.14
C LYS A 30 3.15 -5.96 5.54
N THR A 31 2.56 -7.07 5.98
CA THR A 31 2.86 -8.39 5.43
C THR A 31 2.52 -8.46 3.94
N SER A 32 1.38 -7.91 3.56
CA SER A 32 0.96 -7.88 2.15
C SER A 32 1.88 -7.01 1.31
N ILE A 33 2.34 -5.89 1.84
CA ILE A 33 3.30 -5.01 1.16
C ILE A 33 4.61 -5.75 0.91
N GLU A 34 5.07 -6.51 1.89
CA GLU A 34 6.33 -7.25 1.78
C GLU A 34 6.28 -8.37 0.74
N LYS A 35 5.10 -8.81 0.37
CA LYS A 35 4.93 -9.84 -0.66
C LYS A 35 4.94 -9.29 -2.08
N ILE A 36 4.89 -7.97 -2.27
CA ILE A 36 4.95 -7.39 -3.61
C ILE A 36 6.22 -7.89 -4.31
N PRO A 37 6.16 -8.39 -5.55
CA PRO A 37 5.08 -8.19 -6.54
C PRO A 37 3.92 -9.20 -6.50
N ASP A 38 3.86 -10.05 -5.51
CA ASP A 38 2.72 -10.98 -5.36
C ASP A 38 1.56 -10.26 -4.68
N GLY A 39 0.35 -10.61 -5.07
CA GLY A 39 -0.86 -10.05 -4.48
C GLY A 39 -1.85 -9.56 -5.53
N ASP A 40 -2.91 -8.94 -5.07
CA ASP A 40 -3.95 -8.36 -5.93
C ASP A 40 -3.51 -6.97 -6.42
N ILE A 41 -2.71 -6.98 -7.47
CA ILE A 41 -2.04 -5.77 -7.98
C ILE A 41 -2.49 -5.47 -9.40
N ILE A 42 -2.92 -4.23 -9.63
CA ILE A 42 -3.23 -3.73 -10.96
C ILE A 42 -2.64 -2.33 -11.13
N PRO A 43 -2.43 -1.88 -12.38
CA PRO A 43 -2.03 -0.49 -12.60
C PRO A 43 -3.08 0.48 -12.08
N TYR A 44 -2.65 1.59 -11.49
CA TYR A 44 -3.57 2.60 -11.01
C TYR A 44 -4.04 3.48 -12.17
N GLN A 45 -5.35 3.54 -12.40
CA GLN A 45 -5.91 4.22 -13.56
C GLN A 45 -5.70 5.72 -13.55
N ALA A 46 -5.83 6.34 -12.38
CA ALA A 46 -5.73 7.79 -12.26
C ALA A 46 -4.31 8.32 -12.42
N ASN A 47 -3.31 7.50 -12.13
CA ASN A 47 -1.92 7.88 -12.30
C ASN A 47 -1.07 6.62 -12.53
N LYS A 48 -0.66 6.43 -13.77
CA LYS A 48 0.04 5.21 -14.20
C LYS A 48 1.43 5.05 -13.62
N LYS A 49 1.96 6.07 -12.95
CA LYS A 49 3.19 5.96 -12.20
C LYS A 49 3.07 4.92 -11.09
N TYR A 50 1.86 4.74 -10.56
CA TYR A 50 1.61 3.87 -9.42
C TYR A 50 0.91 2.59 -9.81
N SER A 51 1.10 1.56 -8.99
CA SER A 51 0.28 0.36 -9.00
C SER A 51 -0.56 0.33 -7.74
N ARG A 52 -1.68 -0.38 -7.78
CA ARG A 52 -2.58 -0.52 -6.64
C ARG A 52 -2.54 -1.95 -6.13
N LEU A 53 -2.23 -2.11 -4.84
CA LEU A 53 -2.37 -3.38 -4.13
C LEU A 53 -3.63 -3.31 -3.28
N ARG A 54 -4.49 -4.32 -3.37
CA ARG A 54 -5.67 -4.43 -2.54
C ARG A 54 -5.43 -5.45 -1.43
N VAL A 55 -5.74 -5.04 -0.19
CA VAL A 55 -5.64 -5.89 0.99
C VAL A 55 -6.96 -5.77 1.74
N GLY A 56 -7.90 -6.69 1.50
CA GLY A 56 -9.24 -6.59 2.08
C GLY A 56 -9.92 -5.29 1.67
N ASP A 57 -10.27 -4.47 2.64
CA ASP A 57 -10.90 -3.15 2.39
C ASP A 57 -9.89 -2.03 2.22
N TYR A 58 -8.61 -2.35 2.22
CA TYR A 58 -7.56 -1.35 2.12
C TYR A 58 -6.97 -1.32 0.73
N ARG A 59 -6.54 -0.13 0.31
CA ARG A 59 -5.94 0.11 -0.99
C ARG A 59 -4.60 0.78 -0.78
N ILE A 60 -3.57 0.26 -1.42
CA ILE A 60 -2.20 0.74 -1.26
C ILE A 60 -1.67 1.12 -2.63
N LEU A 61 -1.24 2.37 -2.77
CA LEU A 61 -0.61 2.85 -3.99
C LEU A 61 0.89 2.85 -3.79
N PHE A 62 1.60 2.22 -4.70
CA PHE A 62 3.05 2.10 -4.60
C PHE A 62 3.72 2.21 -5.96
N ASN A 63 5.00 2.50 -5.96
CA ASN A 63 5.82 2.42 -7.17
C ASN A 63 7.20 1.87 -6.82
N TRP A 64 7.87 1.32 -7.81
CA TRP A 64 9.24 0.86 -7.66
C TRP A 64 10.18 2.05 -7.83
N VAL A 65 11.01 2.32 -6.82
CA VAL A 65 12.03 3.37 -6.90
C VAL A 65 13.35 2.82 -7.45
N SER A 66 13.51 1.49 -7.39
CA SER A 66 14.60 0.76 -8.02
C SER A 66 14.12 -0.66 -8.26
N ASP A 67 14.95 -1.53 -8.83
CA ASP A 67 14.59 -2.94 -9.02
C ASP A 67 14.49 -3.70 -7.70
N GLU A 68 14.91 -3.10 -6.59
CA GLU A 68 14.98 -3.77 -5.28
C GLU A 68 14.16 -3.12 -4.19
N GLN A 69 13.55 -1.99 -4.46
CA GLN A 69 12.85 -1.24 -3.42
C GLN A 69 11.59 -0.56 -3.93
N ILE A 70 10.54 -0.58 -3.12
CA ILE A 70 9.29 0.12 -3.43
C ILE A 70 9.09 1.29 -2.49
N PHE A 71 8.29 2.23 -2.95
CA PHE A 71 7.82 3.38 -2.16
C PHE A 71 6.31 3.28 -2.02
N ILE A 72 5.83 3.35 -0.79
CA ILE A 72 4.40 3.31 -0.49
C ILE A 72 3.91 4.75 -0.39
N ALA A 73 3.17 5.17 -1.40
CA ALA A 73 2.73 6.56 -1.52
C ALA A 73 1.46 6.85 -0.72
N VAL A 74 0.47 5.95 -0.80
CA VAL A 74 -0.83 6.15 -0.14
C VAL A 74 -1.34 4.83 0.39
N ILE A 75 -1.88 4.85 1.59
CA ILE A 75 -2.69 3.76 2.13
C ILE A 75 -4.04 4.36 2.51
N ASP A 76 -5.12 3.69 2.13
CA ASP A 76 -6.47 4.23 2.25
C ASP A 76 -7.41 3.10 2.60
N GLY A 77 -8.38 3.38 3.42
CA GLY A 77 -9.37 2.42 3.85
C GLY A 77 -10.70 2.69 3.20
N ARG A 78 -11.19 1.73 2.45
CA ARG A 78 -12.46 1.84 1.76
C ARG A 78 -13.62 2.15 2.71
N GLY A 79 -13.63 1.54 3.89
CA GLY A 79 -14.68 1.76 4.88
C GLY A 79 -14.74 3.20 5.37
N GLN A 80 -13.61 3.88 5.45
CA GLN A 80 -13.56 5.28 5.87
C GLN A 80 -14.23 6.19 4.86
N VAL A 81 -14.07 5.89 3.59
CA VAL A 81 -14.69 6.66 2.51
C VAL A 81 -16.21 6.57 2.62
N TYR A 82 -16.72 5.40 2.86
CA TYR A 82 -18.16 5.20 3.01
C TYR A 82 -18.71 5.94 4.22
N LYS A 83 -18.01 5.91 5.34
CA LYS A 83 -18.45 6.62 6.53
C LYS A 83 -18.56 8.12 6.32
N LYS A 84 -17.66 8.66 5.53
CA LYS A 84 -17.68 10.10 5.23
C LYS A 84 -18.78 10.46 4.26
N GLY A 85 -19.23 9.54 3.45
CA GLY A 85 -20.25 9.78 2.45
C GLY A 85 -21.65 9.69 2.98
N VAL A 86 -21.81 9.35 4.23
CA VAL A 86 -23.13 9.13 4.81
C VAL A 86 -23.68 10.39 5.46
#